data_2e22799eefa377c581229a3178191031
#
_entry.id   2e22799eefa377c581229a3178191031
#
_cell.length_a   1.000
_cell.length_b   1.000
_cell.length_c   1.000
_cell.angle_alpha   90.00
_cell.angle_beta   90.00
_cell.angle_gamma   90.00
#
_symmetry.space_group_name_H-M   'P 1'
#
loop_
_entity.id
_entity.type
_entity.pdbx_description
1 polymer ?
#
loop_
_entity_poly.entity_id
_entity_poly.type
_entity_poly.pdbx_seq_one_letter_code
_entity_poly.pdbx_strand_id
1 'polypeptide(L)'
;MHVCRHSALHDTHLYLLIDVPIGFVPNMKVRAEIIVNDDLQTLLVHELRESSTCCSNSSPESAAREAVVDDAFIPSLRQVANVAALPGIVGASLAMPDVHSGYGFCIGNVAAFDMEDPLSIISPGGVGFDINCGVRLIRTNLTESDVSGTVREELADAMFRNIPVGVGVNGDIPCNMEELDTILREGINWAIGKGYAWKEDRDHCEDNGRMDTADPKCVSNRAKRRGLKQLGTLGAGNHYAEIQVVDEIYNIHAASTMGIGKIGQVCIMIHTGSRGLGHQVATDALTVMERAMARDRIELNDRQLSCARISSQEGTEYLCECDGVLLLVLFLDLIVTIRLLKCYSLSTHVASRHSQLPCLRPPILPGSTAHVSHT
;
A
#
# COMPACT_ATOMS: atom_id res chain seq x y z
N MET A 1 -24.75 15.62 9.03
CA MET A 1 -23.33 15.97 8.83
C MET A 1 -23.04 17.26 9.56
N HIS A 2 -22.18 17.23 10.54
CA HIS A 2 -21.64 18.45 11.17
C HIS A 2 -20.22 18.66 10.64
N VAL A 3 -19.95 19.86 10.16
CA VAL A 3 -18.60 20.27 9.74
C VAL A 3 -18.00 21.07 10.87
N CYS A 4 -17.01 20.51 11.55
CA CYS A 4 -16.22 21.22 12.54
C CYS A 4 -14.96 21.77 11.87
N ARG A 5 -14.74 23.07 11.94
CA ARG A 5 -13.48 23.69 11.49
C ARG A 5 -12.49 23.65 12.65
N HIS A 6 -11.47 22.81 12.52
CA HIS A 6 -10.32 22.83 13.42
C HIS A 6 -9.15 23.49 12.69
N SER A 7 -8.61 24.55 13.26
CA SER A 7 -7.32 25.10 12.85
C SER A 7 -6.22 24.20 13.39
N ALA A 8 -5.66 23.34 12.55
CA ALA A 8 -4.49 22.54 12.90
C ALA A 8 -3.22 23.30 12.53
N LEU A 9 -2.38 23.49 13.52
CA LEU A 9 -0.92 23.69 13.54
C LEU A 9 -0.24 24.02 12.20
N HIS A 10 -0.14 25.28 11.90
CA HIS A 10 0.60 26.03 10.90
C HIS A 10 -0.27 26.75 9.84
N ASP A 11 0.01 28.01 9.70
CA ASP A 11 -0.78 29.13 9.12
C ASP A 11 -1.13 29.07 7.62
N THR A 12 -1.14 27.93 6.92
CA THR A 12 -1.38 27.93 5.46
C THR A 12 -2.43 26.96 4.94
N HIS A 13 -2.88 25.96 5.68
CA HIS A 13 -3.92 25.04 5.20
C HIS A 13 -4.95 24.72 6.28
N LEU A 14 -6.17 25.26 6.11
CA LEU A 14 -7.35 24.89 6.91
C LEU A 14 -7.83 23.51 6.44
N TYR A 15 -7.63 22.50 7.26
CA TYR A 15 -8.32 21.23 7.09
C TYR A 15 -9.68 21.28 7.80
N LEU A 16 -10.69 20.71 7.13
CA LEU A 16 -12.01 20.50 7.68
C LEU A 16 -12.13 19.08 8.18
N LEU A 17 -12.76 18.89 9.33
CA LEU A 17 -13.18 17.58 9.79
C LEU A 17 -14.67 17.43 9.49
N ILE A 18 -15.02 16.50 8.60
CA ILE A 18 -16.41 16.10 8.37
C ILE A 18 -16.71 15.00 9.38
N ASP A 19 -17.64 15.26 10.30
CA ASP A 19 -18.16 14.24 11.23
C ASP A 19 -19.40 13.57 10.62
N VAL A 20 -19.33 12.26 10.47
CA VAL A 20 -20.42 11.39 10.02
C VAL A 20 -20.98 10.67 11.25
N PRO A 21 -22.18 11.08 11.73
CA PRO A 21 -22.70 10.56 12.99
C PRO A 21 -23.11 9.11 12.92
N ILE A 22 -23.09 8.44 14.07
CA ILE A 22 -23.64 7.09 14.21
C ILE A 22 -25.10 7.07 13.72
N GLY A 23 -25.44 6.08 12.91
CA GLY A 23 -26.76 5.96 12.28
C GLY A 23 -26.82 6.46 10.84
N PHE A 24 -25.72 6.99 10.28
CA PHE A 24 -25.66 7.33 8.85
C PHE A 24 -25.81 6.09 7.95
N VAL A 25 -25.22 4.97 8.34
CA VAL A 25 -25.53 3.63 7.80
C VAL A 25 -25.95 2.71 8.95
N PRO A 26 -26.64 1.58 8.67
CA PRO A 26 -27.01 0.61 9.70
C PRO A 26 -25.79 0.10 10.48
N ASN A 27 -26.02 -0.33 11.72
CA ASN A 27 -25.06 -1.04 12.57
C ASN A 27 -23.76 -0.27 12.94
N MET A 28 -23.63 1.02 12.63
CA MET A 28 -22.45 1.80 13.05
C MET A 28 -22.21 1.67 14.55
N LYS A 29 -20.96 1.36 14.92
CA LYS A 29 -20.47 1.20 16.30
C LYS A 29 -19.80 2.48 16.79
N VAL A 30 -19.12 3.15 15.88
CA VAL A 30 -18.38 4.40 16.12
C VAL A 30 -18.79 5.42 15.07
N ARG A 31 -18.43 6.69 15.26
CA ARG A 31 -18.57 7.71 14.22
C ARG A 31 -17.53 7.51 13.11
N ALA A 32 -17.76 8.12 11.96
CA ALA A 32 -16.76 8.24 10.94
C ALA A 32 -16.29 9.70 10.82
N GLU A 33 -15.02 9.91 10.58
CA GLU A 33 -14.38 11.22 10.49
C GLU A 33 -13.56 11.32 9.21
N ILE A 34 -13.69 12.43 8.47
CA ILE A 34 -12.98 12.61 7.20
C ILE A 34 -12.23 13.94 7.25
N ILE A 35 -10.91 13.88 7.01
CA ILE A 35 -10.04 15.05 6.96
C ILE A 35 -9.95 15.52 5.52
N VAL A 36 -10.45 16.73 5.21
CA VAL A 36 -10.51 17.27 3.85
C VAL A 36 -10.27 18.77 3.84
N ASN A 37 -10.14 19.34 2.64
CA ASN A 37 -10.30 20.78 2.39
C ASN A 37 -11.69 21.07 1.77
N ASP A 38 -11.99 22.32 1.50
CA ASP A 38 -13.30 22.73 0.94
C ASP A 38 -13.59 22.09 -0.43
N ASP A 39 -12.57 21.94 -1.27
CA ASP A 39 -12.70 21.36 -2.62
C ASP A 39 -13.01 19.85 -2.54
N LEU A 40 -12.26 19.09 -1.72
CA LEU A 40 -12.50 17.68 -1.49
C LEU A 40 -13.85 17.42 -0.82
N GLN A 41 -14.27 18.28 0.12
CA GLN A 41 -15.61 18.20 0.70
C GLN A 41 -16.69 18.29 -0.37
N THR A 42 -16.56 19.21 -1.29
CA THR A 42 -17.51 19.41 -2.39
C THR A 42 -17.58 18.18 -3.29
N LEU A 43 -16.43 17.60 -3.61
CA LEU A 43 -16.30 16.40 -4.42
C LEU A 43 -16.99 15.19 -3.77
N LEU A 44 -16.70 14.91 -2.49
CA LEU A 44 -17.28 13.80 -1.73
C LEU A 44 -18.81 13.89 -1.61
N VAL A 45 -19.32 15.10 -1.39
CA VAL A 45 -20.78 15.34 -1.32
C VAL A 45 -21.42 15.14 -2.69
N HIS A 46 -20.74 15.52 -3.77
CA HIS A 46 -21.22 15.31 -5.14
C HIS A 46 -21.29 13.82 -5.48
N GLU A 47 -20.22 13.07 -5.22
CA GLU A 47 -20.14 11.62 -5.37
C GLU A 47 -21.30 10.89 -4.66
N LEU A 48 -21.57 11.28 -3.40
CA LEU A 48 -22.69 10.72 -2.63
C LEU A 48 -24.06 11.02 -3.23
N ARG A 49 -24.26 12.21 -3.78
CA ARG A 49 -25.51 12.61 -4.41
C ARG A 49 -25.76 11.90 -5.72
N GLU A 50 -24.76 11.76 -6.57
CA GLU A 50 -24.87 11.05 -7.85
C GLU A 50 -25.25 9.59 -7.65
N SER A 51 -24.62 8.90 -6.71
CA SER A 51 -24.96 7.52 -6.39
C SER A 51 -26.41 7.35 -5.90
N SER A 52 -26.92 8.32 -5.16
CA SER A 52 -28.31 8.30 -4.66
C SER A 52 -29.33 8.52 -5.77
N THR A 53 -28.96 9.25 -6.84
CA THR A 53 -29.85 9.55 -7.97
C THR A 53 -29.98 8.37 -8.94
N CYS A 54 -28.91 7.58 -9.11
CA CYS A 54 -28.95 6.35 -9.92
C CYS A 54 -29.96 5.32 -9.37
N CYS A 55 -30.05 5.16 -8.06
CA CYS A 55 -30.97 4.21 -7.42
C CYS A 55 -32.46 4.60 -7.53
N SER A 56 -32.79 5.89 -7.74
CA SER A 56 -34.17 6.37 -7.81
C SER A 56 -34.83 6.21 -9.18
N ASN A 57 -34.08 5.91 -10.23
CA ASN A 57 -34.57 5.80 -11.62
C ASN A 57 -34.68 4.33 -12.11
N SER A 58 -34.35 3.35 -11.28
CA SER A 58 -34.50 1.94 -11.63
C SER A 58 -35.92 1.45 -11.40
N SER A 59 -36.51 0.78 -12.42
CA SER A 59 -37.81 0.13 -12.28
C SER A 59 -37.72 -1.11 -11.37
N PRO A 60 -38.81 -1.57 -10.72
CA PRO A 60 -38.78 -2.74 -9.84
C PRO A 60 -38.26 -4.03 -10.50
N GLU A 61 -38.33 -4.13 -11.83
CA GLU A 61 -37.81 -5.26 -12.61
C GLU A 61 -36.31 -5.15 -12.88
N SER A 62 -35.72 -3.93 -12.91
CA SER A 62 -34.27 -3.71 -13.01
C SER A 62 -33.61 -3.92 -11.68
N ALA A 63 -34.24 -3.56 -10.55
CA ALA A 63 -33.71 -3.78 -9.21
C ALA A 63 -33.48 -5.26 -8.89
N ALA A 64 -34.35 -6.17 -9.43
CA ALA A 64 -34.15 -7.62 -9.28
C ALA A 64 -33.00 -8.18 -10.15
N ARG A 65 -32.64 -7.49 -11.23
CA ARG A 65 -31.45 -7.80 -12.07
C ARG A 65 -30.17 -7.14 -11.57
N GLU A 66 -30.26 -5.96 -10.95
CA GLU A 66 -29.13 -5.24 -10.32
C GLU A 66 -28.62 -5.94 -9.05
N ALA A 67 -29.43 -6.76 -8.40
CA ALA A 67 -28.98 -7.63 -7.30
C ALA A 67 -27.94 -8.71 -7.71
N VAL A 68 -27.61 -8.80 -8.99
CA VAL A 68 -26.60 -9.73 -9.56
C VAL A 68 -25.35 -8.99 -10.05
N VAL A 69 -25.33 -7.65 -10.06
CA VAL A 69 -24.15 -6.86 -10.41
C VAL A 69 -23.40 -6.51 -9.11
N ASP A 70 -22.54 -7.43 -8.70
CA ASP A 70 -21.70 -7.37 -7.46
C ASP A 70 -20.62 -6.28 -7.47
N ASP A 71 -20.62 -5.34 -8.44
CA ASP A 71 -19.63 -4.28 -8.63
C ASP A 71 -20.23 -2.87 -8.67
N ALA A 72 -21.35 -2.62 -7.98
CA ALA A 72 -21.88 -1.27 -7.89
C ALA A 72 -20.91 -0.37 -7.15
N PHE A 73 -20.50 0.75 -7.78
CA PHE A 73 -19.68 1.79 -7.20
C PHE A 73 -20.31 2.30 -5.89
N ILE A 74 -19.61 2.11 -4.77
CA ILE A 74 -20.01 2.61 -3.46
C ILE A 74 -19.22 3.89 -3.19
N PRO A 75 -19.88 5.04 -2.94
CA PRO A 75 -19.21 6.27 -2.61
C PRO A 75 -18.29 6.12 -1.40
N SER A 76 -17.12 6.73 -1.46
CA SER A 76 -16.09 6.67 -0.41
C SER A 76 -16.64 7.07 0.97
N LEU A 77 -17.49 8.07 1.05
CA LEU A 77 -18.15 8.50 2.29
C LEU A 77 -19.01 7.39 2.91
N ARG A 78 -19.71 6.61 2.06
CA ARG A 78 -20.47 5.45 2.54
C ARG A 78 -19.55 4.30 2.95
N GLN A 79 -18.43 4.09 2.26
CA GLN A 79 -17.44 3.08 2.64
C GLN A 79 -16.84 3.36 4.02
N VAL A 80 -16.44 4.61 4.31
CA VAL A 80 -15.94 5.01 5.65
C VAL A 80 -16.99 4.71 6.74
N ALA A 81 -18.26 5.00 6.47
CA ALA A 81 -19.34 4.71 7.40
C ALA A 81 -19.62 3.20 7.56
N ASN A 82 -19.49 2.41 6.49
CA ASN A 82 -19.61 0.94 6.56
C ASN A 82 -18.47 0.32 7.39
N VAL A 83 -17.26 0.86 7.29
CA VAL A 83 -16.12 0.45 8.14
C VAL A 83 -16.40 0.78 9.61
N ALA A 84 -17.03 1.93 9.91
CA ALA A 84 -17.45 2.30 11.26
C ALA A 84 -18.50 1.35 11.87
N ALA A 85 -19.10 0.48 11.06
CA ALA A 85 -20.05 -0.56 11.51
C ALA A 85 -19.37 -1.90 11.84
N LEU A 86 -18.08 -2.06 11.56
CA LEU A 86 -17.37 -3.32 11.78
C LEU A 86 -17.28 -3.69 13.27
N PRO A 87 -17.44 -4.97 13.63
CA PRO A 87 -17.32 -5.42 15.02
C PRO A 87 -15.91 -5.19 15.56
N GLY A 88 -15.81 -4.72 16.82
CA GLY A 88 -14.55 -4.50 17.50
C GLY A 88 -13.78 -3.24 17.07
N ILE A 89 -14.35 -2.42 16.18
CA ILE A 89 -13.74 -1.13 15.83
C ILE A 89 -13.73 -0.20 17.04
N VAL A 90 -12.60 0.50 17.27
CA VAL A 90 -12.43 1.45 18.37
C VAL A 90 -12.22 2.87 17.87
N GLY A 91 -12.62 3.86 18.66
CA GLY A 91 -12.45 5.27 18.37
C GLY A 91 -13.34 5.78 17.24
N ALA A 92 -12.85 5.84 16.04
CA ALA A 92 -13.56 6.28 14.85
C ALA A 92 -13.03 5.56 13.60
N SER A 93 -13.84 5.50 12.54
CA SER A 93 -13.35 5.21 11.20
C SER A 93 -12.88 6.53 10.59
N LEU A 94 -11.58 6.68 10.35
CA LEU A 94 -10.96 7.91 9.84
C LEU A 94 -10.70 7.79 8.34
N ALA A 95 -10.90 8.87 7.60
CA ALA A 95 -10.42 8.98 6.23
C ALA A 95 -9.49 10.17 6.07
N MET A 96 -8.35 9.92 5.45
CA MET A 96 -7.29 10.89 5.16
C MET A 96 -7.62 11.70 3.89
N PRO A 97 -6.91 12.82 3.60
CA PRO A 97 -7.23 13.69 2.47
C PRO A 97 -7.16 13.07 1.08
N ASP A 98 -6.52 11.90 0.94
CA ASP A 98 -6.46 11.12 -0.31
C ASP A 98 -7.68 10.21 -0.52
N VAL A 99 -8.73 10.39 0.29
CA VAL A 99 -9.94 9.56 0.29
C VAL A 99 -10.61 9.48 -1.08
N HIS A 100 -10.79 8.26 -1.56
CA HIS A 100 -11.59 7.91 -2.74
C HIS A 100 -12.05 6.45 -2.65
N SER A 101 -12.97 6.05 -3.54
CA SER A 101 -13.55 4.70 -3.49
C SER A 101 -12.50 3.62 -3.67
N GLY A 102 -12.59 2.57 -2.85
CA GLY A 102 -11.79 1.35 -2.88
C GLY A 102 -12.65 0.11 -2.77
N TYR A 103 -12.04 -1.02 -2.42
CA TYR A 103 -12.72 -2.30 -2.21
C TYR A 103 -13.12 -2.46 -0.74
N GLY A 104 -14.40 -2.25 -0.43
CA GLY A 104 -14.95 -2.28 0.93
C GLY A 104 -14.46 -1.13 1.81
N PHE A 105 -13.17 -1.01 2.02
CA PHE A 105 -12.53 0.19 2.56
C PHE A 105 -12.31 1.21 1.45
N CYS A 106 -12.57 2.48 1.72
CA CYS A 106 -12.09 3.52 0.81
C CYS A 106 -10.58 3.68 0.95
N ILE A 107 -9.93 4.19 -0.09
CA ILE A 107 -8.52 4.57 0.00
C ILE A 107 -8.37 5.70 1.03
N GLY A 108 -7.27 5.71 1.77
CA GLY A 108 -7.05 6.67 2.85
C GLY A 108 -7.81 6.37 4.15
N ASN A 109 -8.55 5.24 4.22
CA ASN A 109 -9.27 4.86 5.43
C ASN A 109 -8.32 4.27 6.49
N VAL A 110 -8.47 4.72 7.73
CA VAL A 110 -7.78 4.21 8.91
C VAL A 110 -8.82 3.72 9.91
N ALA A 111 -8.70 2.48 10.33
CA ALA A 111 -9.56 1.86 11.35
C ALA A 111 -8.70 1.07 12.34
N ALA A 112 -8.97 1.22 13.62
CA ALA A 112 -8.26 0.52 14.68
C ALA A 112 -9.17 -0.52 15.34
N PHE A 113 -8.59 -1.67 15.68
CA PHE A 113 -9.25 -2.77 16.35
C PHE A 113 -8.42 -3.19 17.56
N ASP A 114 -9.08 -3.43 18.70
CA ASP A 114 -8.40 -3.90 19.90
C ASP A 114 -8.13 -5.41 19.79
N MET A 115 -6.88 -5.80 19.84
CA MET A 115 -6.47 -7.21 19.75
C MET A 115 -6.99 -8.07 20.91
N GLU A 116 -7.27 -7.45 22.06
CA GLU A 116 -7.79 -8.12 23.25
C GLU A 116 -9.33 -8.26 23.21
N ASP A 117 -10.03 -7.52 22.36
CA ASP A 117 -11.49 -7.64 22.21
C ASP A 117 -11.84 -8.88 21.37
N PRO A 118 -12.57 -9.87 21.95
CA PRO A 118 -12.98 -11.07 21.21
C PRO A 118 -13.91 -10.77 20.03
N LEU A 119 -14.45 -9.56 19.92
CA LEU A 119 -15.29 -9.13 18.80
C LEU A 119 -14.48 -8.53 17.66
N SER A 120 -13.23 -8.19 17.88
CA SER A 120 -12.37 -7.60 16.84
C SER A 120 -12.19 -8.53 15.66
N ILE A 121 -12.10 -7.91 14.48
CA ILE A 121 -12.02 -8.60 13.20
C ILE A 121 -10.78 -8.18 12.42
N ILE A 122 -10.39 -9.04 11.47
CA ILE A 122 -9.49 -8.71 10.39
C ILE A 122 -10.22 -8.90 9.05
N SER A 123 -10.02 -7.97 8.13
CA SER A 123 -10.64 -7.98 6.80
C SER A 123 -9.59 -7.83 5.71
N PRO A 124 -9.56 -8.73 4.71
CA PRO A 124 -8.68 -8.58 3.56
C PRO A 124 -8.93 -7.29 2.76
N GLY A 125 -10.17 -6.80 2.75
CA GLY A 125 -10.51 -5.50 2.14
C GLY A 125 -9.75 -4.32 2.75
N GLY A 126 -9.47 -4.37 4.07
CA GLY A 126 -8.68 -3.34 4.77
C GLY A 126 -7.17 -3.45 4.54
N VAL A 127 -6.67 -4.65 4.24
CA VAL A 127 -5.26 -4.88 3.90
C VAL A 127 -4.99 -4.65 2.40
N GLY A 128 -6.01 -4.92 1.58
CA GLY A 128 -5.95 -4.78 0.12
C GLY A 128 -5.48 -6.06 -0.59
N PHE A 129 -5.69 -6.10 -1.91
CA PHE A 129 -5.28 -7.22 -2.76
C PHE A 129 -3.78 -7.21 -3.03
N ASP A 130 -3.18 -6.03 -3.16
CA ASP A 130 -1.73 -5.88 -3.28
C ASP A 130 -1.13 -5.68 -1.89
N ILE A 131 -1.14 -6.75 -1.10
CA ILE A 131 -0.66 -6.75 0.28
C ILE A 131 0.72 -6.11 0.34
N ASN A 132 0.90 -5.13 1.23
CA ASN A 132 2.12 -4.33 1.36
C ASN A 132 2.50 -3.57 0.08
N CYS A 133 1.51 -3.06 -0.68
CA CYS A 133 1.78 -2.06 -1.70
C CYS A 133 2.33 -0.81 -1.02
N GLY A 134 3.57 -0.48 -1.26
CA GLY A 134 4.28 0.54 -0.49
C GLY A 134 5.23 1.39 -1.32
N VAL A 135 5.68 2.47 -0.71
CA VAL A 135 6.59 3.44 -1.33
C VAL A 135 7.92 3.45 -0.60
N ARG A 136 9.01 3.40 -1.35
CA ARG A 136 10.37 3.61 -0.84
C ARG A 136 10.97 4.86 -1.47
N LEU A 137 11.43 5.79 -0.63
CA LEU A 137 12.17 6.96 -1.04
C LEU A 137 13.66 6.77 -0.76
N ILE A 138 14.47 6.90 -1.80
CA ILE A 138 15.92 6.80 -1.73
C ILE A 138 16.50 8.19 -1.98
N ARG A 139 17.15 8.77 -0.99
CA ARG A 139 17.89 10.01 -1.16
C ARG A 139 19.23 9.74 -1.84
N THR A 140 19.66 10.65 -2.69
CA THR A 140 20.96 10.59 -3.33
C THR A 140 21.83 11.80 -2.94
N ASN A 141 23.08 11.78 -3.31
CA ASN A 141 23.98 12.94 -3.22
C ASN A 141 24.01 13.77 -4.52
N LEU A 142 23.13 13.42 -5.49
CA LEU A 142 23.02 14.07 -6.79
C LEU A 142 22.21 15.34 -6.72
N THR A 143 22.39 16.18 -7.71
CA THR A 143 21.59 17.39 -7.97
C THR A 143 20.90 17.30 -9.33
N GLU A 144 19.89 18.13 -9.55
CA GLU A 144 19.15 18.20 -10.82
C GLU A 144 20.10 18.35 -12.02
N SER A 145 21.19 19.12 -11.89
CA SER A 145 22.17 19.28 -12.96
C SER A 145 22.89 17.98 -13.36
N ASP A 146 22.99 17.03 -12.43
CA ASP A 146 23.64 15.73 -12.68
C ASP A 146 22.76 14.79 -13.51
N VAL A 147 21.45 15.01 -13.53
CA VAL A 147 20.45 14.19 -14.23
C VAL A 147 19.70 14.96 -15.33
N SER A 148 20.26 16.08 -15.78
CA SER A 148 19.66 16.94 -16.81
C SER A 148 20.13 16.58 -18.24
N GLY A 149 19.39 17.07 -19.25
CA GLY A 149 19.75 16.91 -20.66
C GLY A 149 19.75 15.46 -21.12
N THR A 150 20.76 15.05 -21.86
CA THR A 150 20.91 13.69 -22.40
C THR A 150 21.01 12.61 -21.35
N VAL A 151 21.57 12.92 -20.18
CA VAL A 151 21.68 11.99 -19.05
C VAL A 151 20.30 11.51 -18.60
N ARG A 152 19.29 12.40 -18.59
CA ARG A 152 17.92 12.05 -18.21
C ARG A 152 17.32 11.04 -19.18
N GLU A 153 17.50 11.23 -20.47
CA GLU A 153 16.99 10.31 -21.51
C GLU A 153 17.71 8.95 -21.43
N GLU A 154 19.04 8.94 -21.34
CA GLU A 154 19.83 7.72 -21.20
C GLU A 154 19.43 6.93 -19.93
N LEU A 155 19.15 7.63 -18.83
CA LEU A 155 18.74 7.02 -17.57
C LEU A 155 17.32 6.44 -17.65
N ALA A 156 16.39 7.16 -18.28
CA ALA A 156 15.03 6.67 -18.51
C ALA A 156 15.06 5.40 -19.38
N ASP A 157 15.84 5.40 -20.45
CA ASP A 157 16.03 4.24 -21.32
C ASP A 157 16.67 3.06 -20.58
N ALA A 158 17.66 3.33 -19.72
CA ALA A 158 18.30 2.29 -18.93
C ALA A 158 17.33 1.70 -17.90
N MET A 159 16.51 2.52 -17.24
CA MET A 159 15.46 2.07 -16.34
C MET A 159 14.47 1.16 -17.06
N PHE A 160 13.95 1.60 -18.21
CA PHE A 160 13.00 0.83 -19.01
C PHE A 160 13.55 -0.52 -19.46
N ARG A 161 14.84 -0.59 -19.82
CA ARG A 161 15.48 -1.85 -20.25
C ARG A 161 15.76 -2.82 -19.11
N ASN A 162 16.04 -2.33 -17.90
CA ASN A 162 16.56 -3.15 -16.81
C ASN A 162 15.52 -3.44 -15.69
N ILE A 163 14.40 -2.71 -15.66
CA ILE A 163 13.34 -2.93 -14.68
C ILE A 163 12.14 -3.52 -15.43
N PRO A 164 11.81 -4.81 -15.21
CA PRO A 164 10.65 -5.42 -15.85
C PRO A 164 9.34 -4.78 -15.37
N VAL A 165 8.57 -4.19 -16.30
CA VAL A 165 7.31 -3.51 -16.03
C VAL A 165 6.16 -4.15 -16.80
N GLY A 166 4.95 -4.13 -16.28
CA GLY A 166 3.73 -4.59 -16.96
C GLY A 166 2.97 -5.68 -16.22
N VAL A 167 1.72 -5.91 -16.67
CA VAL A 167 0.84 -6.95 -16.13
C VAL A 167 1.34 -8.32 -16.59
N GLY A 168 1.54 -9.25 -15.63
CA GLY A 168 1.92 -10.63 -15.94
C GLY A 168 3.34 -10.82 -16.51
N VAL A 169 4.16 -9.77 -16.50
CA VAL A 169 5.57 -9.88 -16.91
C VAL A 169 6.31 -10.80 -15.95
N ASN A 170 7.19 -11.64 -16.52
CA ASN A 170 8.05 -12.51 -15.74
C ASN A 170 9.28 -11.75 -15.25
N GLY A 171 9.63 -11.98 -13.99
CA GLY A 171 10.93 -11.56 -13.45
C GLY A 171 12.07 -12.45 -13.94
N ASP A 172 13.27 -11.96 -13.78
CA ASP A 172 14.51 -12.64 -14.18
C ASP A 172 15.32 -13.15 -12.98
N ILE A 173 14.72 -13.16 -11.78
CA ILE A 173 15.35 -13.75 -10.60
C ILE A 173 15.14 -15.26 -10.62
N PRO A 174 16.21 -16.04 -10.75
CA PRO A 174 16.09 -17.47 -10.68
C PRO A 174 15.71 -17.88 -9.26
N CYS A 175 14.51 -18.43 -9.12
CA CYS A 175 13.97 -18.88 -7.85
C CYS A 175 13.04 -20.07 -8.07
N ASN A 176 13.16 -21.09 -7.24
CA ASN A 176 12.26 -22.22 -7.19
C ASN A 176 11.31 -22.12 -5.98
N MET A 177 10.40 -23.08 -5.82
CA MET A 177 9.40 -23.06 -4.73
C MET A 177 10.04 -23.15 -3.34
N GLU A 178 11.13 -23.87 -3.17
CA GLU A 178 11.83 -24.03 -1.90
C GLU A 178 12.58 -22.76 -1.53
N GLU A 179 13.20 -22.11 -2.51
CA GLU A 179 13.82 -20.79 -2.32
C GLU A 179 12.77 -19.71 -2.02
N LEU A 180 11.59 -19.75 -2.65
CA LEU A 180 10.50 -18.85 -2.33
C LEU A 180 10.03 -19.03 -0.88
N ASP A 181 9.91 -20.26 -0.40
CA ASP A 181 9.60 -20.55 1.01
C ASP A 181 10.68 -19.98 1.95
N THR A 182 11.92 -19.98 1.52
CA THR A 182 13.02 -19.37 2.27
C THR A 182 12.91 -17.85 2.28
N ILE A 183 12.56 -17.23 1.15
CA ILE A 183 12.31 -15.76 1.06
C ILE A 183 11.18 -15.37 1.99
N LEU A 184 10.05 -16.09 1.96
CA LEU A 184 8.87 -15.83 2.80
C LEU A 184 9.14 -16.00 4.31
N ARG A 185 10.23 -16.66 4.71
CA ARG A 185 10.65 -16.87 6.10
C ARG A 185 11.79 -15.96 6.53
N GLU A 186 12.78 -15.76 5.65
CA GLU A 186 14.03 -15.09 5.99
C GLU A 186 14.06 -13.63 5.54
N GLY A 187 13.16 -13.25 4.65
CA GLY A 187 13.05 -11.88 4.15
C GLY A 187 14.37 -11.35 3.61
N ILE A 188 14.78 -10.19 4.14
CA ILE A 188 16.00 -9.50 3.71
C ILE A 188 17.28 -10.33 3.93
N ASN A 189 17.29 -11.24 4.90
CA ASN A 189 18.48 -12.06 5.17
C ASN A 189 18.83 -12.97 3.99
N TRP A 190 17.81 -13.53 3.32
CA TRP A 190 18.02 -14.28 2.07
C TRP A 190 18.59 -13.36 0.98
N ALA A 191 18.06 -12.14 0.82
CA ALA A 191 18.53 -11.16 -0.15
C ALA A 191 20.01 -10.80 0.07
N ILE A 192 20.42 -10.56 1.31
CA ILE A 192 21.80 -10.30 1.69
C ILE A 192 22.70 -11.50 1.34
N GLY A 193 22.26 -12.71 1.67
CA GLY A 193 23.00 -13.94 1.37
C GLY A 193 23.22 -14.21 -0.12
N LYS A 194 22.30 -13.76 -0.97
CA LYS A 194 22.36 -13.87 -2.44
C LYS A 194 23.00 -12.65 -3.14
N GLY A 195 23.34 -11.61 -2.40
CA GLY A 195 23.92 -10.37 -2.96
C GLY A 195 22.92 -9.43 -3.61
N TYR A 196 21.61 -9.59 -3.29
CA TYR A 196 20.52 -8.70 -3.69
C TYR A 196 20.23 -7.59 -2.67
N ALA A 197 20.99 -7.52 -1.58
CA ALA A 197 20.89 -6.51 -0.54
C ALA A 197 22.23 -6.32 0.16
N TRP A 198 22.40 -5.15 0.79
CA TRP A 198 23.51 -4.89 1.69
C TRP A 198 23.11 -5.22 3.13
N LYS A 199 24.08 -5.43 4.00
CA LYS A 199 23.83 -5.72 5.42
C LYS A 199 23.13 -4.57 6.13
N GLU A 200 23.48 -3.37 5.72
CA GLU A 200 22.94 -2.11 6.25
C GLU A 200 21.46 -1.92 5.90
N ASP A 201 20.96 -2.53 4.84
CA ASP A 201 19.54 -2.45 4.46
C ASP A 201 18.62 -3.03 5.52
N ARG A 202 19.12 -3.98 6.32
CA ARG A 202 18.36 -4.56 7.44
C ARG A 202 17.90 -3.50 8.43
N ASP A 203 18.80 -2.57 8.79
CA ASP A 203 18.53 -1.53 9.79
C ASP A 203 17.55 -0.46 9.29
N HIS A 204 17.18 -0.54 7.99
CA HIS A 204 16.28 0.39 7.31
C HIS A 204 15.00 -0.29 6.79
N CYS A 205 14.76 -1.51 7.20
CA CYS A 205 13.52 -2.24 6.93
C CYS A 205 12.72 -2.41 8.21
N GLU A 206 11.39 -2.43 8.08
CA GLU A 206 10.49 -2.75 9.18
C GLU A 206 10.82 -4.15 9.74
N ASP A 207 10.76 -4.30 11.05
CA ASP A 207 11.15 -5.51 11.79
C ASP A 207 12.52 -6.08 11.37
N ASN A 208 13.45 -5.20 11.01
CA ASN A 208 14.75 -5.60 10.45
C ASN A 208 14.64 -6.52 9.24
N GLY A 209 13.54 -6.39 8.48
CA GLY A 209 13.26 -7.14 7.27
C GLY A 209 12.98 -8.62 7.49
N ARG A 210 12.57 -9.02 8.72
CA ARG A 210 12.17 -10.38 9.07
C ARG A 210 11.10 -10.37 10.17
N MET A 211 10.02 -11.10 9.95
CA MET A 211 8.94 -11.30 10.93
C MET A 211 8.96 -12.75 11.44
N ASP A 212 8.95 -12.91 12.78
CA ASP A 212 9.02 -14.25 13.39
C ASP A 212 7.72 -15.05 13.24
N THR A 213 6.61 -14.37 12.97
CA THR A 213 5.28 -14.94 12.75
C THR A 213 5.07 -15.44 11.32
N ALA A 214 5.92 -15.06 10.37
CA ALA A 214 5.81 -15.49 8.98
C ALA A 214 6.09 -16.98 8.81
N ASP A 215 5.08 -17.77 8.41
CA ASP A 215 5.23 -19.17 8.06
C ASP A 215 4.81 -19.43 6.59
N PRO A 216 5.74 -19.81 5.72
CA PRO A 216 5.43 -20.15 4.33
C PRO A 216 4.35 -21.22 4.15
N LYS A 217 4.11 -22.04 5.17
CA LYS A 217 3.10 -23.09 5.09
C LYS A 217 1.67 -22.53 5.04
N CYS A 218 1.45 -21.35 5.58
CA CYS A 218 0.16 -20.66 5.50
C CYS A 218 -0.14 -20.25 4.06
N VAL A 219 0.87 -19.84 3.27
CA VAL A 219 0.68 -19.37 1.90
C VAL A 219 0.39 -20.51 0.94
N SER A 220 -0.73 -20.43 0.21
CA SER A 220 -1.16 -21.45 -0.71
C SER A 220 -0.15 -21.69 -1.86
N ASN A 221 -0.04 -22.93 -2.32
CA ASN A 221 0.79 -23.25 -3.49
C ASN A 221 0.36 -22.51 -4.77
N ARG A 222 -0.90 -22.12 -4.86
CA ARG A 222 -1.41 -21.31 -5.97
C ARG A 222 -0.86 -19.91 -5.90
N ALA A 223 -0.88 -19.26 -4.73
CA ALA A 223 -0.30 -17.95 -4.50
C ALA A 223 1.21 -17.95 -4.79
N LYS A 224 1.94 -18.91 -4.24
CA LYS A 224 3.37 -19.08 -4.49
C LYS A 224 3.72 -19.18 -5.97
N ARG A 225 3.00 -20.01 -6.75
CA ARG A 225 3.23 -20.13 -8.20
C ARG A 225 2.98 -18.82 -8.96
N ARG A 226 2.04 -17.98 -8.51
CA ARG A 226 1.83 -16.66 -9.09
C ARG A 226 2.96 -15.70 -8.75
N GLY A 227 3.38 -15.66 -7.50
CA GLY A 227 4.47 -14.81 -7.03
C GLY A 227 5.81 -15.15 -7.65
N LEU A 228 6.13 -16.45 -7.73
CA LEU A 228 7.41 -16.95 -8.23
C LEU A 228 7.78 -16.40 -9.62
N LYS A 229 6.80 -16.26 -10.51
CA LYS A 229 7.01 -15.76 -11.86
C LYS A 229 7.26 -14.25 -11.90
N GLN A 230 6.89 -13.51 -10.85
CA GLN A 230 6.92 -12.05 -10.82
C GLN A 230 8.01 -11.47 -9.91
N LEU A 231 8.90 -12.33 -9.38
CA LEU A 231 10.02 -11.88 -8.57
C LEU A 231 10.91 -10.90 -9.31
N GLY A 232 11.15 -9.73 -8.72
CA GLY A 232 11.98 -8.67 -9.29
C GLY A 232 11.30 -7.83 -10.37
N THR A 233 9.97 -7.94 -10.55
CA THR A 233 9.21 -7.05 -11.43
C THR A 233 8.66 -5.86 -10.66
N LEU A 234 8.60 -4.70 -11.30
CA LEU A 234 7.99 -3.49 -10.73
C LEU A 234 6.47 -3.61 -10.68
N GLY A 235 5.84 -3.98 -11.77
CA GLY A 235 4.40 -4.07 -11.90
C GLY A 235 3.80 -3.15 -12.94
N ALA A 236 2.53 -2.80 -12.73
CA ALA A 236 1.74 -1.92 -13.59
C ALA A 236 0.68 -1.19 -12.76
N GLY A 237 -0.10 -0.32 -13.41
CA GLY A 237 -1.09 0.50 -12.73
C GLY A 237 -0.44 1.66 -11.98
N ASN A 238 -0.68 1.72 -10.68
CA ASN A 238 -0.09 2.73 -9.79
C ASN A 238 1.36 2.43 -9.36
N HIS A 239 1.96 1.30 -9.82
CA HIS A 239 3.36 0.99 -9.54
C HIS A 239 4.30 1.77 -10.47
N TYR A 240 5.31 2.39 -9.89
CA TYR A 240 6.29 3.21 -10.61
C TYR A 240 7.68 3.16 -9.96
N ALA A 241 8.66 3.53 -10.76
CA ALA A 241 9.99 3.90 -10.30
C ALA A 241 10.36 5.20 -11.00
N GLU A 242 10.59 6.25 -10.25
CA GLU A 242 10.81 7.59 -10.80
C GLU A 242 11.95 8.33 -10.11
N ILE A 243 12.53 9.27 -10.84
CA ILE A 243 13.58 10.15 -10.35
C ILE A 243 12.94 11.50 -10.10
N GLN A 244 13.05 11.95 -8.87
CA GLN A 244 12.44 13.18 -8.37
C GLN A 244 13.51 14.21 -8.00
N VAL A 245 13.13 15.46 -8.02
CA VAL A 245 13.96 16.60 -7.56
C VAL A 245 13.21 17.29 -6.43
N VAL A 246 13.90 17.56 -5.35
CA VAL A 246 13.36 18.35 -4.23
C VAL A 246 13.18 19.80 -4.71
N ASP A 247 11.96 20.28 -4.83
CA ASP A 247 11.60 21.63 -5.27
C ASP A 247 11.32 22.57 -4.10
N GLU A 248 10.79 22.05 -2.98
CA GLU A 248 10.47 22.85 -1.79
C GLU A 248 10.71 22.06 -0.49
N ILE A 249 11.12 22.75 0.57
CA ILE A 249 11.29 22.19 1.91
C ILE A 249 10.42 22.94 2.89
N TYR A 250 9.31 22.35 3.32
CA TYR A 250 8.37 22.94 4.27
C TYR A 250 8.89 22.98 5.70
N ASN A 251 9.63 21.93 6.11
CA ASN A 251 10.20 21.81 7.44
C ASN A 251 11.66 21.37 7.36
N ILE A 252 12.57 22.32 7.58
CA ILE A 252 14.01 22.10 7.43
C ILE A 252 14.56 21.10 8.45
N HIS A 253 13.97 21.04 9.65
CA HIS A 253 14.41 20.11 10.69
C HIS A 253 14.05 18.67 10.31
N ALA A 254 12.80 18.44 9.90
CA ALA A 254 12.35 17.13 9.43
C ALA A 254 13.13 16.66 8.19
N ALA A 255 13.28 17.53 7.20
CA ALA A 255 14.04 17.23 5.99
C ALA A 255 15.51 16.90 6.30
N SER A 256 16.17 17.65 7.17
CA SER A 256 17.53 17.38 7.61
C SER A 256 17.65 16.04 8.33
N THR A 257 16.70 15.70 9.20
CA THR A 257 16.65 14.39 9.89
C THR A 257 16.55 13.24 8.88
N MET A 258 15.78 13.43 7.81
CA MET A 258 15.68 12.49 6.70
C MET A 258 16.88 12.52 5.75
N GLY A 259 17.83 13.45 5.95
CA GLY A 259 18.99 13.64 5.09
C GLY A 259 18.69 14.29 3.75
N ILE A 260 17.55 14.98 3.65
CA ILE A 260 17.20 15.85 2.53
C ILE A 260 17.66 17.25 2.92
N GLY A 261 18.82 17.67 2.38
CA GLY A 261 19.51 18.85 2.87
C GLY A 261 19.32 20.11 2.04
N LYS A 262 18.80 20.02 0.83
CA LYS A 262 18.74 21.15 -0.10
C LYS A 262 17.72 20.97 -1.22
N ILE A 263 17.19 22.07 -1.70
CA ILE A 263 16.43 22.16 -2.96
C ILE A 263 17.36 21.75 -4.11
N GLY A 264 16.82 21.09 -5.12
CA GLY A 264 17.57 20.54 -6.25
C GLY A 264 18.26 19.21 -5.96
N GLN A 265 18.12 18.64 -4.75
CA GLN A 265 18.60 17.28 -4.47
C GLN A 265 17.76 16.25 -5.20
N VAL A 266 18.41 15.25 -5.82
CA VAL A 266 17.73 14.16 -6.50
C VAL A 266 17.38 13.05 -5.51
N CYS A 267 16.14 12.60 -5.56
CA CYS A 267 15.65 11.42 -4.89
C CYS A 267 15.12 10.40 -5.91
N ILE A 268 15.02 9.14 -5.51
CA ILE A 268 14.40 8.08 -6.31
C ILE A 268 13.23 7.55 -5.50
N MET A 269 12.04 7.50 -6.11
CA MET A 269 10.86 6.92 -5.50
C MET A 269 10.46 5.64 -6.21
N ILE A 270 10.20 4.61 -5.45
CA ILE A 270 9.76 3.30 -5.93
C ILE A 270 8.45 2.97 -5.25
N HIS A 271 7.44 2.67 -6.05
CA HIS A 271 6.15 2.17 -5.58
C HIS A 271 5.89 0.81 -6.22
N THR A 272 5.90 -0.23 -5.43
CA THR A 272 5.61 -1.61 -5.84
C THR A 272 4.97 -2.38 -4.69
N GLY A 273 4.55 -3.61 -4.94
CA GLY A 273 3.83 -4.43 -3.97
C GLY A 273 4.03 -5.93 -4.20
N SER A 274 3.18 -6.73 -3.59
CA SER A 274 3.26 -8.20 -3.56
C SER A 274 2.90 -8.88 -4.88
N ARG A 275 2.49 -8.11 -5.85
CA ARG A 275 2.11 -8.61 -7.17
C ARG A 275 1.06 -9.72 -7.07
N GLY A 276 1.12 -10.72 -7.95
CA GLY A 276 0.17 -11.82 -8.00
C GLY A 276 0.17 -12.74 -6.77
N LEU A 277 1.19 -12.69 -5.92
CA LEU A 277 1.21 -13.47 -4.68
C LEU A 277 0.19 -12.92 -3.69
N GLY A 278 0.31 -11.66 -3.28
CA GLY A 278 -0.63 -11.05 -2.33
C GLY A 278 -2.05 -11.00 -2.87
N HIS A 279 -2.23 -10.70 -4.16
CA HIS A 279 -3.55 -10.75 -4.78
C HIS A 279 -4.21 -12.13 -4.63
N GLN A 280 -3.43 -13.24 -4.77
CA GLN A 280 -4.00 -14.57 -4.59
C GLN A 280 -4.27 -14.88 -3.12
N VAL A 281 -3.40 -14.45 -2.21
CA VAL A 281 -3.61 -14.59 -0.76
C VAL A 281 -4.91 -13.89 -0.34
N ALA A 282 -5.09 -12.64 -0.71
CA ALA A 282 -6.32 -11.89 -0.40
C ALA A 282 -7.57 -12.56 -1.00
N THR A 283 -7.50 -13.05 -2.24
CA THR A 283 -8.61 -13.76 -2.89
C THR A 283 -8.97 -15.07 -2.17
N ASP A 284 -7.98 -15.85 -1.79
CA ASP A 284 -8.18 -17.11 -1.06
C ASP A 284 -8.77 -16.84 0.33
N ALA A 285 -8.26 -15.80 1.03
CA ALA A 285 -8.73 -15.39 2.35
C ALA A 285 -10.19 -14.91 2.34
N LEU A 286 -10.61 -14.10 1.36
CA LEU A 286 -12.01 -13.66 1.24
C LEU A 286 -12.97 -14.84 1.21
N THR A 287 -12.66 -15.91 0.46
CA THR A 287 -13.47 -17.11 0.38
C THR A 287 -13.57 -17.86 1.71
N VAL A 288 -12.47 -17.88 2.47
CA VAL A 288 -12.42 -18.52 3.80
C VAL A 288 -13.20 -17.69 4.81
N MET A 289 -13.04 -16.37 4.77
CA MET A 289 -13.70 -15.44 5.70
C MET A 289 -15.22 -15.39 5.53
N GLU A 290 -15.74 -15.52 4.31
CA GLU A 290 -17.20 -15.66 4.10
C GLU A 290 -17.81 -16.85 4.89
N ARG A 291 -17.08 -17.95 4.97
CA ARG A 291 -17.52 -19.13 5.75
C ARG A 291 -17.41 -18.87 7.26
N ALA A 292 -16.31 -18.21 7.70
CA ALA A 292 -16.14 -17.83 9.10
C ALA A 292 -17.23 -16.87 9.56
N MET A 293 -17.58 -15.86 8.74
CA MET A 293 -18.69 -14.95 9.02
C MET A 293 -20.02 -15.68 9.22
N ALA A 294 -20.35 -16.65 8.35
CA ALA A 294 -21.58 -17.43 8.47
C ALA A 294 -21.62 -18.24 9.78
N ARG A 295 -20.50 -18.84 10.19
CA ARG A 295 -20.34 -19.55 11.46
C ARG A 295 -20.51 -18.62 12.67
N ASP A 296 -19.86 -17.45 12.62
CA ASP A 296 -19.75 -16.51 13.74
C ASP A 296 -20.89 -15.48 13.75
N ARG A 297 -21.85 -15.60 12.80
CA ARG A 297 -23.02 -14.72 12.62
C ARG A 297 -22.61 -13.24 12.54
N ILE A 298 -21.58 -12.94 11.75
CA ILE A 298 -21.15 -11.58 11.49
C ILE A 298 -21.97 -11.02 10.31
N GLU A 299 -22.71 -9.95 10.55
CA GLU A 299 -23.48 -9.24 9.55
C GLU A 299 -22.77 -7.94 9.17
N LEU A 300 -22.65 -7.67 7.87
CA LEU A 300 -21.98 -6.51 7.31
C LEU A 300 -22.92 -5.72 6.40
N ASN A 301 -22.67 -4.42 6.30
CA ASN A 301 -23.37 -3.54 5.36
C ASN A 301 -22.90 -3.71 3.91
N ASP A 302 -21.69 -4.24 3.73
CA ASP A 302 -21.01 -4.39 2.45
C ASP A 302 -20.26 -5.72 2.44
N ARG A 303 -20.51 -6.55 1.43
CA ARG A 303 -19.86 -7.86 1.27
C ARG A 303 -18.37 -7.76 1.03
N GLN A 304 -17.90 -6.67 0.45
CA GLN A 304 -16.48 -6.41 0.23
C GLN A 304 -15.69 -6.27 1.54
N LEU A 305 -16.38 -6.06 2.68
CA LEU A 305 -15.81 -6.03 4.03
C LEU A 305 -15.72 -7.42 4.68
N SER A 306 -15.82 -8.51 3.91
CA SER A 306 -15.69 -9.87 4.44
C SER A 306 -14.54 -10.00 5.42
N CYS A 307 -14.78 -10.63 6.57
CA CYS A 307 -13.85 -10.63 7.71
C CYS A 307 -13.95 -11.91 8.55
N ALA A 308 -12.97 -12.11 9.39
CA ALA A 308 -13.01 -13.14 10.43
C ALA A 308 -12.64 -12.53 11.78
N ARG A 309 -13.00 -13.19 12.89
CA ARG A 309 -12.49 -12.80 14.21
C ARG A 309 -10.96 -12.88 14.20
N ILE A 310 -10.29 -11.87 14.75
CA ILE A 310 -8.83 -11.81 14.74
C ILE A 310 -8.22 -12.99 15.49
N SER A 311 -8.88 -13.45 16.56
CA SER A 311 -8.51 -14.62 17.38
C SER A 311 -8.96 -15.97 16.82
N SER A 312 -9.68 -16.00 15.68
CA SER A 312 -10.05 -17.25 15.03
C SER A 312 -8.87 -17.88 14.30
N GLN A 313 -9.01 -19.15 13.91
CA GLN A 313 -8.01 -19.82 13.11
C GLN A 313 -7.81 -19.08 11.77
N GLU A 314 -8.89 -18.68 11.11
CA GLU A 314 -8.87 -17.98 9.84
C GLU A 314 -8.19 -16.60 9.95
N GLY A 315 -8.43 -15.86 11.04
CA GLY A 315 -7.78 -14.60 11.30
C GLY A 315 -6.28 -14.74 11.55
N THR A 316 -5.89 -15.73 12.35
CA THR A 316 -4.48 -16.03 12.65
C THR A 316 -3.72 -16.50 11.40
N GLU A 317 -4.33 -17.39 10.59
CA GLU A 317 -3.72 -17.85 9.34
C GLU A 317 -3.51 -16.71 8.36
N TYR A 318 -4.51 -15.82 8.22
CA TYR A 318 -4.40 -14.66 7.33
C TYR A 318 -3.32 -13.67 7.77
N LEU A 319 -3.17 -13.40 9.07
CA LEU A 319 -2.06 -12.59 9.59
C LEU A 319 -0.71 -13.22 9.22
N CYS A 320 -0.56 -14.51 9.45
CA CYS A 320 0.65 -15.25 9.10
C CYS A 320 0.98 -15.21 7.60
N GLU A 321 -0.05 -15.29 6.74
CA GLU A 321 0.10 -15.14 5.29
C GLU A 321 0.57 -13.72 4.94
N CYS A 322 -0.03 -12.69 5.54
CA CYS A 322 0.33 -11.28 5.32
C CYS A 322 1.79 -11.01 5.69
N ASP A 323 2.26 -11.55 6.83
CA ASP A 323 3.64 -11.39 7.28
C ASP A 323 4.64 -11.99 6.28
N GLY A 324 4.35 -13.17 5.74
CA GLY A 324 5.16 -13.79 4.69
C GLY A 324 5.17 -12.96 3.39
N VAL A 325 4.02 -12.42 3.01
CA VAL A 325 3.90 -11.54 1.82
C VAL A 325 4.65 -10.24 2.01
N LEU A 326 4.58 -9.64 3.20
CA LEU A 326 5.31 -8.40 3.54
C LEU A 326 6.82 -8.59 3.35
N LEU A 327 7.38 -9.69 3.83
CA LEU A 327 8.80 -9.99 3.66
C LEU A 327 9.22 -10.10 2.19
N LEU A 328 8.35 -10.67 1.35
CA LEU A 328 8.60 -10.73 -0.09
C LEU A 328 8.65 -9.32 -0.71
N VAL A 329 7.76 -8.43 -0.33
CA VAL A 329 7.71 -7.07 -0.90
C VAL A 329 8.92 -6.27 -0.51
N LEU A 330 9.35 -6.32 0.75
CA LEU A 330 10.60 -5.68 1.19
C LEU A 330 11.80 -6.11 0.34
N PHE A 331 11.83 -7.38 -0.04
CA PHE A 331 12.84 -7.91 -0.96
C PHE A 331 12.68 -7.36 -2.40
N LEU A 332 11.45 -7.28 -2.93
CA LEU A 332 11.19 -6.77 -4.28
C LEU A 332 11.59 -5.30 -4.44
N ASP A 333 11.27 -4.46 -3.47
CA ASP A 333 11.68 -3.05 -3.43
C ASP A 333 13.20 -2.90 -3.51
N LEU A 334 13.91 -3.74 -2.78
CA LEU A 334 15.36 -3.74 -2.76
C LEU A 334 15.98 -4.09 -4.12
N ILE A 335 15.41 -5.06 -4.81
CA ILE A 335 15.87 -5.46 -6.16
C ILE A 335 15.67 -4.33 -7.16
N VAL A 336 14.51 -3.70 -7.15
CA VAL A 336 14.25 -2.53 -8.01
C VAL A 336 15.24 -1.41 -7.71
N THR A 337 15.52 -1.17 -6.42
CA THR A 337 16.54 -0.21 -5.97
C THR A 337 17.91 -0.50 -6.57
N ILE A 338 18.39 -1.73 -6.45
CA ILE A 338 19.72 -2.14 -6.99
C ILE A 338 19.77 -2.01 -8.50
N ARG A 339 18.70 -2.33 -9.21
CA ARG A 339 18.60 -2.15 -10.66
C ARG A 339 18.69 -0.69 -11.06
N LEU A 340 18.00 0.19 -10.35
CA LEU A 340 18.06 1.64 -10.55
C LEU A 340 19.48 2.18 -10.36
N LEU A 341 20.17 1.74 -9.31
CA LEU A 341 21.56 2.14 -9.05
C LEU A 341 22.52 1.63 -10.14
N LYS A 342 22.29 0.42 -10.67
CA LYS A 342 23.05 -0.10 -11.83
C LYS A 342 22.77 0.71 -13.08
N CYS A 343 21.51 1.10 -13.36
CA CYS A 343 21.15 1.95 -14.49
C CYS A 343 21.92 3.28 -14.45
N TYR A 344 21.99 3.89 -13.25
CA TYR A 344 22.74 5.12 -13.06
C TYR A 344 24.25 4.93 -13.33
N SER A 345 24.85 3.83 -12.89
CA SER A 345 26.27 3.54 -13.12
C SER A 345 26.58 3.20 -14.59
N LEU A 346 25.60 2.80 -15.38
CA LEU A 346 25.73 2.45 -16.79
C LEU A 346 25.57 3.66 -17.72
N SER A 347 25.00 4.78 -17.24
CA SER A 347 24.93 5.99 -18.07
C SER A 347 26.33 6.57 -18.24
N THR A 348 26.83 6.56 -19.44
CA THR A 348 28.24 6.79 -19.79
C THR A 348 28.79 8.15 -19.40
N HIS A 349 27.93 9.18 -19.29
CA HIS A 349 28.34 10.54 -18.90
C HIS A 349 28.52 10.70 -17.39
N VAL A 350 27.86 9.91 -16.56
CA VAL A 350 27.98 9.99 -15.12
C VAL A 350 29.20 9.21 -14.62
N ALA A 351 29.50 8.09 -15.22
CA ALA A 351 30.67 7.29 -14.88
C ALA A 351 32.00 8.05 -15.12
N SER A 352 32.07 8.89 -16.15
CA SER A 352 33.29 9.66 -16.47
C SER A 352 33.56 10.83 -15.51
N ARG A 353 32.53 11.37 -14.86
CA ARG A 353 32.68 12.47 -13.88
C ARG A 353 32.92 12.00 -12.45
N HIS A 354 32.69 10.74 -12.14
CA HIS A 354 32.63 10.22 -10.77
C HIS A 354 33.51 8.99 -10.51
N SER A 355 34.58 8.80 -11.30
CA SER A 355 35.57 7.73 -11.09
C SER A 355 36.27 7.77 -9.73
N GLN A 356 35.93 8.72 -8.87
CA GLN A 356 36.49 8.88 -7.49
C GLN A 356 35.39 8.77 -6.39
N LEU A 357 34.15 8.44 -6.72
CA LEU A 357 33.13 8.24 -5.68
C LEU A 357 33.26 6.82 -5.09
N PRO A 358 33.40 6.68 -3.77
CA PRO A 358 33.16 5.40 -3.13
C PRO A 358 31.75 4.95 -3.50
N CYS A 359 31.56 3.65 -3.73
CA CYS A 359 30.27 3.02 -4.05
C CYS A 359 29.11 3.84 -3.49
N LEU A 360 28.25 4.36 -4.38
CA LEU A 360 27.03 5.06 -4.00
C LEU A 360 26.21 4.11 -3.13
N ARG A 361 26.43 4.18 -1.84
CA ARG A 361 25.56 3.61 -0.83
C ARG A 361 24.54 4.71 -0.53
N PRO A 362 23.30 4.63 -1.06
CA PRO A 362 22.28 5.52 -0.55
C PRO A 362 22.03 5.10 0.90
N PRO A 363 22.14 6.00 1.88
CA PRO A 363 21.57 5.73 3.17
C PRO A 363 20.06 5.63 2.96
N ILE A 364 19.51 4.46 3.19
CA ILE A 364 18.07 4.23 3.24
C ILE A 364 17.57 4.89 4.52
N LEU A 365 16.49 5.66 4.43
CA LEU A 365 15.96 6.36 5.60
C LEU A 365 15.29 5.37 6.55
N PRO A 366 15.60 5.38 7.86
CA PRO A 366 14.83 4.64 8.84
C PRO A 366 13.39 5.14 8.86
N GLY A 367 12.41 4.24 8.75
CA GLY A 367 11.00 4.54 8.96
C GLY A 367 10.25 5.15 7.78
N SER A 368 10.78 5.10 6.55
CA SER A 368 10.06 5.57 5.36
C SER A 368 9.19 4.49 4.68
N THR A 369 8.96 3.37 5.32
CA THR A 369 7.82 2.51 4.96
C THR A 369 6.57 3.14 5.54
N ALA A 370 6.07 4.20 4.90
CA ALA A 370 4.69 4.56 5.11
C ALA A 370 3.87 3.37 4.58
N HIS A 371 3.27 2.59 5.47
CA HIS A 371 2.20 1.68 5.13
C HIS A 371 1.03 2.51 4.62
N VAL A 372 1.13 2.96 3.40
CA VAL A 372 -0.02 3.42 2.65
C VAL A 372 -0.54 2.18 1.94
N SER A 373 -1.43 1.45 2.58
CA SER A 373 -2.21 0.43 1.91
C SER A 373 -3.12 1.13 0.91
N HIS A 374 -2.62 1.34 -0.29
CA HIS A 374 -3.44 1.72 -1.43
C HIS A 374 -3.99 0.43 -2.02
N THR A 375 -5.26 0.17 -1.82
CA THR A 375 -6.02 -0.86 -2.53
C THR A 375 -6.31 -0.41 -3.95
#